data_14e08deefaad0f9361b6050e228b0cf8
#
_entry.id   14e08deefaad0f9361b6050e228b0cf8
#
_cell.length_a   1.000
_cell.length_b   1.000
_cell.length_c   1.000
_cell.angle_alpha   90.00
_cell.angle_beta   90.00
_cell.angle_gamma   90.00
#
_symmetry.space_group_name_H-M   'P 1'
#
loop_
_entity.id
_entity.type
_entity.pdbx_description
1 polymer ?
#
loop_
_entity_poly.entity_id
_entity_poly.type
_entity_poly.pdbx_seq_one_letter_code
_entity_poly.pdbx_strand_id
1 'polypeptide(L)'
;MKNTIILLISIATFIACAKQKTEQVSTIDSTLQVSVDSILQNKLSELNATVGQVIIMEVRTGEIKVSVGSDSILQESGLVRTASLLAVLETKAVKLSDTIDVGNGILAIGKDTLYDHNWHRGGYGKITVEQGFELASNIATYKVARKAFENGQAFSEALAKYGYQVKDTSLVYNPLGYGILTTPLQNLTFFNRIAKSKTAIKEALEYSVSDGLAKPAQSDRVKVAGATGTIQLPNGEYAVEFCGYFPADNPKYSVIVTINKTELPASGGLMAGDVFRHIVDIMNER
;
A
#
# COMPACT_ATOMS: atom_id res chain seq x y z
N MET A 1 77.13 46.71 1.42
CA MET A 1 76.32 45.56 1.74
C MET A 1 74.89 45.89 1.32
N LYS A 2 74.44 45.37 0.19
CA LYS A 2 73.09 45.65 -0.39
C LYS A 2 72.18 44.46 -0.09
N ASN A 3 71.15 44.67 0.71
CA ASN A 3 70.13 43.66 0.95
C ASN A 3 69.04 43.74 -0.13
N THR A 4 68.94 42.70 -0.93
CA THR A 4 67.90 42.56 -1.92
C THR A 4 66.70 41.80 -1.29
N ILE A 5 65.58 42.50 -1.15
CA ILE A 5 64.32 41.92 -0.67
C ILE A 5 63.60 41.31 -1.88
N ILE A 6 63.46 39.98 -1.91
CA ILE A 6 62.66 39.27 -2.89
C ILE A 6 61.19 39.21 -2.41
N LEU A 7 60.33 39.91 -3.15
CA LEU A 7 58.89 39.93 -2.89
C LEU A 7 58.25 38.73 -3.63
N LEU A 8 57.84 37.73 -2.89
CA LEU A 8 57.08 36.59 -3.42
C LEU A 8 55.60 36.97 -3.55
N ILE A 9 55.14 37.18 -4.76
CA ILE A 9 53.71 37.36 -5.05
C ILE A 9 53.08 35.96 -5.21
N SER A 10 52.27 35.52 -4.23
CA SER A 10 51.47 34.34 -4.33
C SER A 10 50.17 34.66 -5.08
N ILE A 11 50.05 34.13 -6.30
CA ILE A 11 48.82 34.19 -7.09
C ILE A 11 47.91 33.09 -6.54
N ALA A 12 46.91 33.48 -5.76
CA ALA A 12 45.83 32.60 -5.37
C ALA A 12 44.83 32.48 -6.55
N THR A 13 44.86 31.38 -7.26
CA THR A 13 43.83 31.04 -8.23
C THR A 13 42.56 30.59 -7.51
N PHE A 14 41.57 31.45 -7.48
CA PHE A 14 40.21 31.10 -7.08
C PHE A 14 39.61 30.19 -8.16
N ILE A 15 39.58 28.88 -7.93
CA ILE A 15 38.76 27.95 -8.70
C ILE A 15 37.34 28.15 -8.25
N ALA A 16 36.55 28.92 -8.98
CA ALA A 16 35.11 29.03 -8.80
C ALA A 16 34.47 27.67 -9.19
N CYS A 17 34.17 26.85 -8.20
CA CYS A 17 33.38 25.64 -8.39
C CYS A 17 31.94 26.07 -8.71
N ALA A 18 31.65 26.24 -10.02
CA ALA A 18 30.29 26.42 -10.48
C ALA A 18 29.51 25.14 -10.11
N LYS A 19 28.69 25.19 -9.06
CA LYS A 19 27.66 24.18 -8.80
C LYS A 19 26.73 24.17 -10.03
N GLN A 20 26.94 23.22 -10.93
CA GLN A 20 25.95 22.88 -11.93
C GLN A 20 24.67 22.49 -11.18
N LYS A 21 23.68 23.38 -11.17
CA LYS A 21 22.31 23.04 -10.85
C LYS A 21 21.89 22.04 -11.93
N THR A 22 21.97 20.76 -11.62
CA THR A 22 21.26 19.72 -12.40
C THR A 22 19.78 20.12 -12.33
N GLU A 23 19.21 20.64 -13.39
CA GLU A 23 17.77 20.74 -13.54
C GLU A 23 17.22 19.35 -13.33
N GLN A 24 16.47 19.18 -12.24
CA GLN A 24 15.79 17.92 -11.93
C GLN A 24 14.65 17.82 -12.93
N VAL A 25 14.90 17.07 -14.02
CA VAL A 25 13.88 16.82 -15.04
C VAL A 25 12.68 16.17 -14.33
N SER A 26 11.53 16.78 -14.44
CA SER A 26 10.29 16.24 -13.87
C SER A 26 10.01 14.87 -14.50
N THR A 27 9.79 13.85 -13.67
CA THR A 27 9.43 12.50 -14.12
C THR A 27 7.93 12.36 -14.38
N ILE A 28 7.15 13.40 -14.11
CA ILE A 28 5.70 13.44 -14.23
C ILE A 28 5.28 13.45 -15.70
N ASP A 29 4.39 12.53 -16.07
CA ASP A 29 3.64 12.54 -17.32
C ASP A 29 2.43 13.49 -17.20
N SER A 30 2.56 14.70 -17.68
CA SER A 30 1.53 15.74 -17.53
C SER A 30 0.20 15.39 -18.20
N THR A 31 0.22 14.67 -19.33
CA THR A 31 -1.00 14.25 -20.03
C THR A 31 -1.72 13.15 -19.24
N LEU A 32 -0.98 12.17 -18.76
CA LEU A 32 -1.53 11.11 -17.90
C LEU A 32 -2.06 11.69 -16.58
N GLN A 33 -1.34 12.65 -15.99
CA GLN A 33 -1.76 13.31 -14.76
C GLN A 33 -3.13 13.96 -14.88
N VAL A 34 -3.43 14.69 -15.97
CA VAL A 34 -4.73 15.31 -16.21
C VAL A 34 -5.84 14.26 -16.32
N SER A 35 -5.57 13.16 -17.05
CA SER A 35 -6.55 12.07 -17.18
C SER A 35 -6.85 11.38 -15.87
N VAL A 36 -5.80 11.09 -15.08
CA VAL A 36 -5.92 10.44 -13.78
C VAL A 36 -6.61 11.35 -12.75
N ASP A 37 -6.32 12.66 -12.78
CA ASP A 37 -7.00 13.62 -11.91
C ASP A 37 -8.51 13.65 -12.22
N SER A 38 -8.89 13.69 -13.49
CA SER A 38 -10.30 13.63 -13.88
C SER A 38 -11.00 12.37 -13.38
N ILE A 39 -10.36 11.19 -13.46
CA ILE A 39 -10.92 9.93 -12.94
C ILE A 39 -11.12 10.03 -11.43
N LEU A 40 -10.10 10.54 -10.70
CA LEU A 40 -10.19 10.70 -9.24
C LEU A 40 -11.31 11.67 -8.86
N GLN A 41 -11.38 12.86 -9.46
CA GLN A 41 -12.38 13.87 -9.13
C GLN A 41 -13.81 13.38 -9.39
N ASN A 42 -14.03 12.65 -10.49
CA ASN A 42 -15.32 12.02 -10.78
C ASN A 42 -15.72 11.03 -9.67
N LYS A 43 -14.79 10.19 -9.22
CA LYS A 43 -15.07 9.24 -8.14
C LYS A 43 -15.28 9.92 -6.79
N LEU A 44 -14.51 10.97 -6.47
CA LEU A 44 -14.73 11.77 -5.25
C LEU A 44 -16.13 12.40 -5.24
N SER A 45 -16.56 12.95 -6.39
CA SER A 45 -17.91 13.52 -6.54
C SER A 45 -19.00 12.46 -6.38
N GLU A 46 -18.83 11.28 -7.01
CA GLU A 46 -19.76 10.15 -6.90
C GLU A 46 -19.93 9.70 -5.43
N LEU A 47 -18.86 9.70 -4.66
CA LEU A 47 -18.84 9.21 -3.28
C LEU A 47 -19.12 10.30 -2.23
N ASN A 48 -19.34 11.56 -2.64
CA ASN A 48 -19.37 12.73 -1.75
C ASN A 48 -18.12 12.81 -0.86
N ALA A 49 -16.97 12.39 -1.38
CA ALA A 49 -15.69 12.42 -0.69
C ALA A 49 -14.89 13.66 -1.09
N THR A 50 -14.14 14.23 -0.16
CA THR A 50 -13.34 15.45 -0.39
C THR A 50 -11.84 15.20 -0.39
N VAL A 51 -11.40 14.05 0.15
CA VAL A 51 -10.00 13.67 0.25
C VAL A 51 -9.75 12.42 -0.54
N GLY A 52 -8.80 12.50 -1.47
CA GLY A 52 -8.32 11.35 -2.23
C GLY A 52 -6.95 11.62 -2.82
N GLN A 53 -6.22 10.57 -3.08
CA GLN A 53 -4.92 10.63 -3.75
C GLN A 53 -4.74 9.44 -4.69
N VAL A 54 -4.13 9.70 -5.84
CA VAL A 54 -3.59 8.68 -6.74
C VAL A 54 -2.11 8.96 -6.98
N ILE A 55 -1.28 7.92 -6.83
CA ILE A 55 0.14 7.96 -7.20
C ILE A 55 0.42 6.79 -8.14
N ILE A 56 1.10 7.06 -9.26
CA ILE A 56 1.61 6.05 -10.20
C ILE A 56 3.14 6.09 -10.20
N MET A 57 3.74 4.93 -10.00
CA MET A 57 5.19 4.76 -9.94
C MET A 57 5.65 3.74 -10.99
N GLU A 58 6.70 4.07 -11.73
CA GLU A 58 7.36 3.10 -12.60
C GLU A 58 8.09 2.04 -11.76
N VAL A 59 7.78 0.76 -11.99
CA VAL A 59 8.32 -0.33 -11.17
C VAL A 59 9.84 -0.39 -11.26
N ARG A 60 10.42 -0.28 -12.45
CA ARG A 60 11.86 -0.44 -12.67
C ARG A 60 12.68 0.64 -11.98
N THR A 61 12.33 1.91 -12.15
CA THR A 61 13.11 3.06 -11.66
C THR A 61 12.69 3.53 -10.27
N GLY A 62 11.42 3.36 -9.92
CA GLY A 62 10.81 3.96 -8.74
C GLY A 62 10.42 5.44 -8.95
N GLU A 63 10.48 5.93 -10.20
CA GLU A 63 10.06 7.29 -10.54
C GLU A 63 8.54 7.44 -10.47
N ILE A 64 8.09 8.55 -9.90
CA ILE A 64 6.68 8.92 -9.88
C ILE A 64 6.31 9.51 -11.24
N LYS A 65 5.33 8.91 -11.90
CA LYS A 65 4.79 9.35 -13.20
C LYS A 65 3.53 10.20 -13.05
N VAL A 66 2.77 9.98 -11.99
CA VAL A 66 1.56 10.74 -11.64
C VAL A 66 1.49 10.90 -10.13
N SER A 67 1.10 12.08 -9.67
CA SER A 67 0.69 12.34 -8.29
C SER A 67 -0.43 13.38 -8.31
N VAL A 68 -1.65 12.98 -8.02
CA VAL A 68 -2.84 13.84 -8.01
C VAL A 68 -3.64 13.69 -6.73
N GLY A 69 -4.40 14.72 -6.39
CA GLY A 69 -5.18 14.79 -5.17
C GLY A 69 -4.37 15.30 -3.96
N SER A 70 -4.75 14.91 -2.75
CA SER A 70 -4.12 15.39 -1.51
C SER A 70 -2.77 14.73 -1.26
N ASP A 71 -1.71 15.51 -1.05
CA ASP A 71 -0.35 15.06 -0.74
C ASP A 71 -0.06 14.97 0.77
N SER A 72 -1.02 15.34 1.60
CA SER A 72 -0.88 15.43 3.07
C SER A 72 -1.52 14.28 3.84
N ILE A 73 -1.89 13.18 3.17
CA ILE A 73 -2.52 12.02 3.82
C ILE A 73 -1.48 11.29 4.69
N LEU A 74 -1.74 11.27 6.00
CA LEU A 74 -1.02 10.48 6.98
C LEU A 74 -2.05 9.86 7.92
N GLN A 75 -2.32 8.57 7.78
CA GLN A 75 -3.41 7.89 8.47
C GLN A 75 -3.17 6.39 8.63
N GLU A 76 -4.02 5.73 9.39
CA GLU A 76 -4.09 4.27 9.42
C GLU A 76 -4.53 3.73 8.07
N SER A 77 -4.06 2.54 7.70
CA SER A 77 -4.32 1.95 6.38
C SER A 77 -4.55 0.44 6.45
N GLY A 78 -5.64 0.01 5.84
CA GLY A 78 -5.95 -1.41 5.68
C GLY A 78 -4.95 -2.16 4.79
N LEU A 79 -4.17 -1.47 3.95
CA LEU A 79 -3.13 -2.05 3.09
C LEU A 79 -1.94 -2.62 3.88
N VAL A 80 -1.73 -2.17 5.13
CA VAL A 80 -0.71 -2.74 6.05
C VAL A 80 -0.90 -4.24 6.24
N ARG A 81 -2.12 -4.76 6.08
CA ARG A 81 -2.43 -6.20 6.11
C ARG A 81 -1.56 -7.02 5.14
N THR A 82 -1.19 -6.43 3.99
CA THR A 82 -0.28 -7.07 3.03
C THR A 82 1.13 -7.22 3.60
N ALA A 83 1.63 -6.20 4.29
CA ALA A 83 2.93 -6.28 4.97
C ALA A 83 2.87 -7.27 6.14
N SER A 84 1.75 -7.33 6.85
CA SER A 84 1.51 -8.30 7.94
C SER A 84 1.57 -9.73 7.43
N LEU A 85 0.89 -10.04 6.31
CA LEU A 85 0.94 -11.37 5.71
C LEU A 85 2.37 -11.71 5.25
N LEU A 86 3.07 -10.79 4.58
CA LEU A 86 4.45 -11.03 4.17
C LEU A 86 5.35 -11.32 5.36
N ALA A 87 5.24 -10.54 6.45
CA ALA A 87 5.98 -10.78 7.69
C ALA A 87 5.70 -12.16 8.29
N VAL A 88 4.43 -12.58 8.29
CA VAL A 88 4.01 -13.92 8.75
C VAL A 88 4.65 -15.02 7.88
N LEU A 89 4.58 -14.90 6.56
CA LEU A 89 5.13 -15.91 5.63
C LEU A 89 6.65 -16.05 5.74
N GLU A 90 7.37 -14.95 5.99
CA GLU A 90 8.83 -14.94 6.18
C GLU A 90 9.27 -15.72 7.43
N THR A 91 8.43 -15.85 8.46
CA THR A 91 8.74 -16.69 9.63
C THR A 91 8.73 -18.18 9.29
N LYS A 92 8.12 -18.58 8.18
CA LYS A 92 7.87 -19.99 7.78
C LYS A 92 6.99 -20.79 8.76
N ALA A 93 6.43 -20.15 9.78
CA ALA A 93 5.49 -20.77 10.73
C ALA A 93 4.11 -21.04 10.10
N VAL A 94 3.82 -20.34 8.98
CA VAL A 94 2.54 -20.37 8.27
C VAL A 94 2.81 -20.41 6.77
N LYS A 95 1.98 -21.18 6.03
CA LYS A 95 1.95 -21.23 4.57
C LYS A 95 0.59 -20.70 4.07
N LEU A 96 0.53 -20.21 2.83
CA LEU A 96 -0.73 -19.78 2.21
C LEU A 96 -1.78 -20.89 2.15
N SER A 97 -1.35 -22.16 1.96
CA SER A 97 -2.22 -23.35 1.92
C SER A 97 -2.67 -23.86 3.29
N ASP A 98 -2.14 -23.32 4.41
CA ASP A 98 -2.56 -23.77 5.74
C ASP A 98 -4.04 -23.40 5.97
N THR A 99 -4.78 -24.30 6.63
CA THR A 99 -6.19 -24.09 6.98
C THR A 99 -6.31 -23.35 8.31
N ILE A 100 -7.20 -22.37 8.36
CA ILE A 100 -7.56 -21.59 9.55
C ILE A 100 -9.07 -21.64 9.73
N ASP A 101 -9.49 -21.93 10.94
CA ASP A 101 -10.91 -21.85 11.33
C ASP A 101 -11.21 -20.42 11.83
N VAL A 102 -11.99 -19.67 11.07
CA VAL A 102 -12.47 -18.33 11.45
C VAL A 102 -13.91 -18.35 11.98
N GLY A 103 -14.51 -19.54 12.04
CA GLY A 103 -15.82 -19.79 12.63
C GLY A 103 -16.94 -19.00 11.96
N ASN A 104 -17.85 -18.50 12.79
CA ASN A 104 -18.99 -17.70 12.34
C ASN A 104 -18.65 -16.21 12.08
N GLY A 105 -17.37 -15.85 12.05
CA GLY A 105 -16.93 -14.48 11.81
C GLY A 105 -16.95 -13.59 13.06
N ILE A 106 -17.01 -14.18 14.25
CA ILE A 106 -16.93 -13.47 15.53
C ILE A 106 -15.88 -14.16 16.40
N LEU A 107 -14.89 -13.42 16.90
CA LEU A 107 -13.85 -13.93 17.79
C LEU A 107 -13.66 -13.00 18.99
N ALA A 108 -14.00 -13.48 20.19
CA ALA A 108 -13.70 -12.79 21.45
C ALA A 108 -12.23 -13.02 21.85
N ILE A 109 -11.53 -11.96 22.22
CA ILE A 109 -10.11 -11.96 22.62
C ILE A 109 -9.98 -11.11 23.89
N GLY A 110 -10.06 -11.75 25.05
CA GLY A 110 -10.09 -11.04 26.33
C GLY A 110 -11.30 -10.12 26.41
N LYS A 111 -11.09 -8.80 26.48
CA LYS A 111 -12.15 -7.78 26.44
C LYS A 111 -12.51 -7.29 25.04
N ASP A 112 -11.73 -7.68 24.04
CA ASP A 112 -11.90 -7.26 22.65
C ASP A 112 -12.71 -8.29 21.86
N THR A 113 -13.32 -7.86 20.76
CA THR A 113 -14.00 -8.76 19.81
C THR A 113 -13.66 -8.36 18.39
N LEU A 114 -13.15 -9.31 17.61
CA LEU A 114 -12.95 -9.14 16.18
C LEU A 114 -14.15 -9.68 15.40
N TYR A 115 -14.52 -8.95 14.38
CA TYR A 115 -15.58 -9.32 13.45
C TYR A 115 -15.02 -9.40 12.03
N ASP A 116 -15.36 -10.47 11.32
CA ASP A 116 -15.24 -10.51 9.87
C ASP A 116 -16.44 -9.80 9.24
N HIS A 117 -16.28 -9.19 8.07
CA HIS A 117 -17.34 -8.39 7.45
C HIS A 117 -18.64 -9.19 7.14
N ASN A 118 -18.54 -10.53 7.04
CA ASN A 118 -19.68 -11.42 6.76
C ASN A 118 -20.24 -12.11 8.02
N TRP A 119 -19.90 -11.68 9.24
CA TRP A 119 -20.34 -12.31 10.48
C TRP A 119 -21.85 -12.47 10.57
N HIS A 120 -22.61 -11.50 10.02
CA HIS A 120 -24.09 -11.54 9.98
C HIS A 120 -24.64 -12.56 8.95
N ARG A 121 -23.78 -13.17 8.13
CA ARG A 121 -24.10 -14.24 7.16
C ARG A 121 -23.54 -15.60 7.59
N GLY A 122 -23.05 -15.74 8.82
CA GLY A 122 -22.53 -16.99 9.37
C GLY A 122 -21.02 -17.19 9.27
N GLY A 123 -20.27 -16.16 8.85
CA GLY A 123 -18.82 -16.21 8.74
C GLY A 123 -18.33 -17.06 7.57
N TYR A 124 -17.04 -17.39 7.58
CA TYR A 124 -16.37 -18.16 6.52
C TYR A 124 -16.05 -19.61 6.92
N GLY A 125 -16.18 -19.96 8.22
CA GLY A 125 -15.83 -21.28 8.71
C GLY A 125 -14.35 -21.60 8.61
N LYS A 126 -14.00 -22.70 7.94
CA LYS A 126 -12.61 -23.09 7.68
C LYS A 126 -12.19 -22.64 6.29
N ILE A 127 -11.14 -21.84 6.22
CA ILE A 127 -10.57 -21.27 4.97
C ILE A 127 -9.05 -21.43 4.98
N THR A 128 -8.41 -21.29 3.83
CA THR A 128 -6.95 -21.22 3.76
C THR A 128 -6.46 -19.84 4.21
N VAL A 129 -5.17 -19.71 4.53
CA VAL A 129 -4.52 -18.42 4.81
C VAL A 129 -4.68 -17.47 3.61
N GLU A 130 -4.50 -17.99 2.40
CA GLU A 130 -4.70 -17.26 1.15
C GLU A 130 -6.12 -16.71 1.03
N GLN A 131 -7.13 -17.57 1.19
CA GLN A 131 -8.53 -17.15 1.21
C GLN A 131 -8.81 -16.12 2.32
N GLY A 132 -8.20 -16.28 3.50
CA GLY A 132 -8.30 -15.30 4.59
C GLY A 132 -7.79 -13.91 4.20
N PHE A 133 -6.74 -13.85 3.38
CA PHE A 133 -6.21 -12.60 2.84
C PHE A 133 -7.12 -12.03 1.75
N GLU A 134 -7.53 -12.83 0.76
CA GLU A 134 -8.42 -12.44 -0.33
C GLU A 134 -9.76 -11.88 0.15
N LEU A 135 -10.31 -12.51 1.18
CA LEU A 135 -11.57 -12.14 1.83
C LEU A 135 -11.38 -11.06 2.90
N ALA A 136 -10.16 -10.56 3.10
CA ALA A 136 -9.80 -9.59 4.12
C ALA A 136 -10.33 -9.96 5.53
N SER A 137 -10.27 -11.26 5.89
CA SER A 137 -10.71 -11.73 7.20
C SER A 137 -9.83 -11.18 8.32
N ASN A 138 -10.44 -10.44 9.23
CA ASN A 138 -9.78 -9.90 10.43
C ASN A 138 -9.31 -11.04 11.35
N ILE A 139 -10.14 -12.06 11.48
CA ILE A 139 -9.89 -13.22 12.36
C ILE A 139 -8.74 -14.06 11.80
N ALA A 140 -8.70 -14.31 10.47
CA ALA A 140 -7.58 -15.01 9.84
C ALA A 140 -6.28 -14.24 10.03
N THR A 141 -6.28 -12.93 9.75
CA THR A 141 -5.11 -12.05 9.91
C THR A 141 -4.57 -12.09 11.33
N TYR A 142 -5.44 -11.95 12.34
CA TYR A 142 -5.05 -12.07 13.74
C TYR A 142 -4.46 -13.46 14.07
N LYS A 143 -5.14 -14.55 13.68
CA LYS A 143 -4.71 -15.92 14.00
C LYS A 143 -3.35 -16.27 13.39
N VAL A 144 -3.08 -15.86 12.15
CA VAL A 144 -1.77 -16.10 11.52
C VAL A 144 -0.66 -15.28 12.18
N ALA A 145 -0.94 -14.01 12.54
CA ALA A 145 0.02 -13.19 13.26
C ALA A 145 0.35 -13.79 14.64
N ARG A 146 -0.66 -14.25 15.38
CA ARG A 146 -0.48 -14.93 16.66
C ARG A 146 0.28 -16.26 16.56
N LYS A 147 0.15 -16.98 15.45
CA LYS A 147 0.90 -18.21 15.19
C LYS A 147 2.37 -17.93 14.86
N ALA A 148 2.63 -16.80 14.17
CA ALA A 148 3.94 -16.44 13.65
C ALA A 148 4.81 -15.64 14.64
N PHE A 149 4.19 -14.88 15.56
CA PHE A 149 4.88 -13.97 16.47
C PHE A 149 4.50 -14.23 17.93
N GLU A 150 5.50 -14.24 18.77
CA GLU A 150 5.32 -14.44 20.23
C GLU A 150 4.54 -13.28 20.86
N ASN A 151 4.83 -12.05 20.45
CA ASN A 151 4.23 -10.83 20.99
C ASN A 151 4.21 -9.70 19.96
N GLY A 152 3.57 -8.58 20.31
CA GLY A 152 3.43 -7.42 19.44
C GLY A 152 4.76 -6.73 19.13
N GLN A 153 5.75 -6.80 20.02
CA GLN A 153 7.08 -6.23 19.79
C GLN A 153 7.79 -6.96 18.63
N ALA A 154 7.82 -8.28 18.64
CA ALA A 154 8.42 -9.08 17.58
C ALA A 154 7.73 -8.83 16.22
N PHE A 155 6.40 -8.66 16.21
CA PHE A 155 5.65 -8.28 15.03
C PHE A 155 6.02 -6.87 14.53
N SER A 156 6.13 -5.89 15.45
CA SER A 156 6.54 -4.52 15.13
C SER A 156 7.93 -4.46 14.48
N GLU A 157 8.89 -5.22 15.02
CA GLU A 157 10.24 -5.33 14.46
C GLU A 157 10.24 -5.95 13.06
N ALA A 158 9.36 -6.91 12.80
CA ALA A 158 9.19 -7.48 11.47
C ALA A 158 8.63 -6.44 10.48
N LEU A 159 7.62 -5.65 10.87
CA LEU A 159 7.06 -4.58 10.02
C LEU A 159 8.05 -3.44 9.76
N ALA A 160 8.94 -3.13 10.72
CA ALA A 160 9.97 -2.11 10.56
C ALA A 160 10.90 -2.37 9.36
N LYS A 161 11.13 -3.65 8.98
CA LYS A 161 11.91 -4.03 7.79
C LYS A 161 11.29 -3.54 6.49
N TYR A 162 9.98 -3.31 6.48
CA TYR A 162 9.23 -2.80 5.34
C TYR A 162 9.01 -1.28 5.41
N GLY A 163 9.52 -0.64 6.49
CA GLY A 163 9.42 0.81 6.69
C GLY A 163 8.21 1.24 7.52
N TYR A 164 7.42 0.31 8.06
CA TYR A 164 6.28 0.65 8.93
C TYR A 164 6.73 0.81 10.37
N GLN A 165 6.21 1.84 11.03
CA GLN A 165 6.47 2.11 12.44
C GLN A 165 5.20 1.91 13.26
N VAL A 166 5.28 1.07 14.28
CA VAL A 166 4.19 0.75 15.19
C VAL A 166 4.43 1.50 16.50
N LYS A 167 3.48 2.32 16.94
CA LYS A 167 3.60 3.08 18.19
C LYS A 167 3.27 2.21 19.41
N ASP A 168 2.12 1.55 19.35
CA ASP A 168 1.62 0.68 20.41
C ASP A 168 1.54 -0.75 19.90
N THR A 169 2.31 -1.65 20.50
CA THR A 169 2.43 -3.02 20.00
C THR A 169 1.22 -3.86 20.39
N SER A 170 0.37 -4.18 19.43
CA SER A 170 -0.81 -5.04 19.60
C SER A 170 -0.87 -6.09 18.51
N LEU A 171 -0.87 -7.38 18.87
CA LEU A 171 -1.13 -8.45 17.91
C LEU A 171 -2.60 -8.57 17.51
N VAL A 172 -3.52 -7.89 18.19
CA VAL A 172 -4.95 -7.89 17.83
C VAL A 172 -5.22 -6.92 16.69
N TYR A 173 -4.70 -5.70 16.78
CA TYR A 173 -5.09 -4.60 15.91
C TYR A 173 -4.02 -4.19 14.88
N ASN A 174 -2.71 -4.25 15.26
CA ASN A 174 -1.68 -3.82 14.31
C ASN A 174 -1.60 -4.67 13.04
N PRO A 175 -1.82 -6.01 13.05
CA PRO A 175 -1.86 -6.78 11.81
C PRO A 175 -2.97 -6.36 10.85
N LEU A 176 -4.00 -5.70 11.35
CA LEU A 176 -5.13 -5.17 10.58
C LEU A 176 -4.87 -3.76 10.02
N GLY A 177 -3.80 -3.08 10.50
CA GLY A 177 -3.42 -1.73 10.11
C GLY A 177 -3.71 -0.65 11.15
N TYR A 178 -4.45 -0.96 12.22
CA TYR A 178 -4.70 0.01 13.30
C TYR A 178 -3.44 0.29 14.11
N GLY A 179 -3.29 1.53 14.56
CA GLY A 179 -2.12 2.00 15.32
C GLY A 179 -0.85 2.19 14.47
N ILE A 180 -0.96 2.11 13.14
CA ILE A 180 0.16 2.27 12.20
C ILE A 180 -0.18 3.40 11.23
N LEU A 181 0.43 4.57 11.45
CA LEU A 181 0.26 5.70 10.54
C LEU A 181 1.18 5.54 9.34
N THR A 182 0.64 5.71 8.15
CA THR A 182 1.35 5.57 6.88
C THR A 182 0.84 6.58 5.85
N THR A 183 1.66 6.87 4.86
CA THR A 183 1.28 7.68 3.71
C THR A 183 0.96 6.78 2.51
N PRO A 184 0.14 7.24 1.53
CA PRO A 184 -0.05 6.52 0.27
C PRO A 184 1.27 6.19 -0.43
N LEU A 185 2.22 7.13 -0.46
CA LEU A 185 3.54 6.90 -1.06
C LEU A 185 4.33 5.79 -0.35
N GLN A 186 4.24 5.69 0.98
CA GLN A 186 4.89 4.62 1.74
C GLN A 186 4.30 3.26 1.38
N ASN A 187 2.97 3.14 1.34
CA ASN A 187 2.29 1.91 0.91
C ASN A 187 2.64 1.57 -0.53
N LEU A 188 2.61 2.53 -1.46
CA LEU A 188 2.99 2.32 -2.85
C LEU A 188 4.45 1.84 -2.98
N THR A 189 5.37 2.42 -2.23
CA THR A 189 6.78 2.02 -2.21
C THR A 189 6.94 0.56 -1.76
N PHE A 190 6.17 0.14 -0.76
CA PHE A 190 6.15 -1.26 -0.32
C PHE A 190 5.63 -2.19 -1.43
N PHE A 191 4.50 -1.89 -2.08
CA PHE A 191 3.96 -2.68 -3.19
C PHE A 191 4.91 -2.70 -4.41
N ASN A 192 5.58 -1.59 -4.70
CA ASN A 192 6.59 -1.51 -5.76
C ASN A 192 7.79 -2.45 -5.50
N ARG A 193 8.19 -2.63 -4.23
CA ARG A 193 9.20 -3.62 -3.83
C ARG A 193 8.70 -5.07 -4.04
N ILE A 194 7.44 -5.35 -3.70
CA ILE A 194 6.82 -6.66 -3.97
C ILE A 194 6.80 -6.94 -5.47
N ALA A 195 6.39 -5.97 -6.29
CA ALA A 195 6.35 -6.11 -7.75
C ALA A 195 7.70 -6.57 -8.35
N LYS A 196 8.82 -6.08 -7.78
CA LYS A 196 10.20 -6.45 -8.16
C LYS A 196 10.68 -7.79 -7.61
N SER A 197 10.03 -8.31 -6.57
CA SER A 197 10.50 -9.48 -5.82
C SER A 197 9.97 -10.80 -6.39
N LYS A 198 10.56 -11.91 -5.92
CA LYS A 198 10.05 -13.28 -6.15
C LYS A 198 9.55 -13.82 -4.80
N THR A 199 8.38 -13.42 -4.38
CA THR A 199 7.78 -13.81 -3.09
C THR A 199 6.42 -14.47 -3.30
N ALA A 200 6.07 -15.42 -2.43
CA ALA A 200 4.79 -16.13 -2.49
C ALA A 200 3.57 -15.20 -2.38
N ILE A 201 3.73 -14.03 -1.75
CA ILE A 201 2.62 -13.07 -1.61
C ILE A 201 2.11 -12.55 -2.97
N LYS A 202 2.89 -12.65 -4.05
CA LYS A 202 2.45 -12.23 -5.39
C LYS A 202 1.26 -13.07 -5.87
N GLU A 203 1.27 -14.37 -5.61
CA GLU A 203 0.16 -15.26 -5.93
C GLU A 203 -1.11 -14.81 -5.20
N ALA A 204 -1.02 -14.54 -3.89
CA ALA A 204 -2.15 -14.03 -3.11
C ALA A 204 -2.67 -12.67 -3.60
N LEU A 205 -1.78 -11.78 -4.08
CA LEU A 205 -2.18 -10.50 -4.67
C LEU A 205 -2.88 -10.66 -6.02
N GLU A 206 -2.48 -11.64 -6.83
CA GLU A 206 -3.14 -11.98 -8.09
C GLU A 206 -4.54 -12.59 -7.82
N TYR A 207 -4.62 -13.54 -6.88
CA TYR A 207 -5.87 -14.16 -6.46
C TYR A 207 -6.86 -13.14 -5.86
N SER A 208 -6.37 -12.18 -5.08
CA SER A 208 -7.20 -11.11 -4.53
C SER A 208 -7.95 -10.34 -5.61
N VAL A 209 -7.34 -10.16 -6.79
CA VAL A 209 -7.96 -9.48 -7.94
C VAL A 209 -8.79 -10.42 -8.80
N SER A 210 -8.41 -11.68 -8.98
CA SER A 210 -9.19 -12.62 -9.81
C SER A 210 -10.46 -13.11 -9.11
N ASP A 211 -10.39 -13.43 -7.82
CA ASP A 211 -11.43 -14.13 -7.07
C ASP A 211 -11.83 -13.47 -5.75
N GLY A 212 -11.01 -12.55 -5.22
CA GLY A 212 -11.21 -11.91 -3.93
C GLY A 212 -11.95 -10.58 -3.97
N LEU A 213 -11.87 -9.83 -2.86
CA LEU A 213 -12.51 -8.52 -2.69
C LEU A 213 -11.91 -7.42 -3.57
N ALA A 214 -10.73 -7.65 -4.16
CA ALA A 214 -10.07 -6.76 -5.09
C ALA A 214 -10.55 -6.92 -6.55
N LYS A 215 -11.49 -7.83 -6.83
CA LYS A 215 -12.01 -8.11 -8.18
C LYS A 215 -12.48 -6.87 -8.97
N PRO A 216 -13.03 -5.81 -8.35
CA PRO A 216 -13.38 -4.60 -9.10
C PRO A 216 -12.18 -3.88 -9.75
N ALA A 217 -10.95 -4.18 -9.34
CA ALA A 217 -9.73 -3.66 -9.96
C ALA A 217 -9.25 -4.50 -11.17
N GLN A 218 -9.93 -5.60 -11.49
CA GLN A 218 -9.58 -6.47 -12.62
C GLN A 218 -9.79 -5.71 -13.94
N SER A 219 -8.79 -5.81 -14.83
CA SER A 219 -8.87 -5.32 -16.20
C SER A 219 -8.95 -6.49 -17.18
N ASP A 220 -9.76 -6.32 -18.25
CA ASP A 220 -9.82 -7.30 -19.34
C ASP A 220 -8.62 -7.18 -20.29
N ARG A 221 -7.79 -6.15 -20.14
CA ARG A 221 -6.67 -5.82 -21.03
C ARG A 221 -5.34 -6.38 -20.55
N VAL A 222 -5.17 -6.46 -19.23
CA VAL A 222 -3.90 -6.88 -18.63
C VAL A 222 -4.14 -7.48 -17.24
N LYS A 223 -3.36 -8.49 -16.90
CA LYS A 223 -3.41 -9.11 -15.58
C LYS A 223 -2.94 -8.13 -14.50
N VAL A 224 -3.72 -8.01 -13.44
CA VAL A 224 -3.47 -7.12 -12.30
C VAL A 224 -3.20 -7.95 -11.05
N ALA A 225 -2.31 -7.46 -10.20
CA ALA A 225 -2.11 -7.96 -8.84
C ALA A 225 -2.20 -6.80 -7.84
N GLY A 226 -2.89 -7.00 -6.73
CA GLY A 226 -3.05 -5.95 -5.74
C GLY A 226 -3.92 -6.36 -4.56
N ALA A 227 -4.10 -5.43 -3.63
CA ALA A 227 -4.92 -5.63 -2.44
C ALA A 227 -5.77 -4.40 -2.15
N THR A 228 -6.91 -4.64 -1.49
CA THR A 228 -7.79 -3.60 -0.97
C THR A 228 -7.43 -3.25 0.48
N GLY A 229 -7.66 -2.00 0.86
CA GLY A 229 -7.73 -1.56 2.24
C GLY A 229 -9.08 -0.93 2.52
N THR A 230 -9.67 -1.25 3.67
CA THR A 230 -10.83 -0.55 4.21
C THR A 230 -10.67 -0.51 5.72
N ILE A 231 -10.57 0.70 6.27
CA ILE A 231 -10.37 0.90 7.71
C ILE A 231 -11.17 2.11 8.18
N GLN A 232 -11.77 2.02 9.35
CA GLN A 232 -12.39 3.19 9.97
C GLN A 232 -11.32 3.99 10.70
N LEU A 233 -11.26 5.28 10.39
CA LEU A 233 -10.31 6.22 10.96
C LEU A 233 -10.81 6.74 12.32
N PRO A 234 -9.93 7.26 13.19
CA PRO A 234 -10.31 7.80 14.49
C PRO A 234 -11.32 8.96 14.45
N ASN A 235 -11.39 9.69 13.33
CA ASN A 235 -12.37 10.78 13.10
C ASN A 235 -13.75 10.28 12.65
N GLY A 236 -13.94 8.96 12.53
CA GLY A 236 -15.18 8.33 12.09
C GLY A 236 -15.30 8.14 10.57
N GLU A 237 -14.41 8.69 9.77
CA GLU A 237 -14.35 8.44 8.33
C GLU A 237 -13.83 7.04 8.03
N TYR A 238 -13.95 6.64 6.76
CA TYR A 238 -13.39 5.39 6.24
C TYR A 238 -12.35 5.69 5.19
N ALA A 239 -11.12 5.18 5.39
CA ALA A 239 -10.16 5.09 4.31
C ALA A 239 -10.48 3.85 3.47
N VAL A 240 -10.78 4.06 2.20
CA VAL A 240 -10.97 3.01 1.19
C VAL A 240 -9.82 3.10 0.20
N GLU A 241 -9.09 2.00 0.06
CA GLU A 241 -7.80 1.99 -0.61
C GLU A 241 -7.67 0.80 -1.56
N PHE A 242 -6.91 0.98 -2.61
CA PHE A 242 -6.39 -0.10 -3.43
C PHE A 242 -4.93 0.21 -3.79
N CYS A 243 -4.06 -0.79 -3.64
CA CYS A 243 -2.70 -0.70 -4.13
C CYS A 243 -2.34 -1.97 -4.89
N GLY A 244 -1.75 -1.80 -6.08
CA GLY A 244 -1.41 -2.93 -6.93
C GLY A 244 -0.42 -2.55 -8.02
N TYR A 245 -0.16 -3.52 -8.91
CA TYR A 245 0.74 -3.34 -10.04
C TYR A 245 0.25 -4.12 -11.26
N PHE A 246 0.69 -3.67 -12.41
CA PHE A 246 0.39 -4.31 -13.70
C PHE A 246 1.50 -4.10 -14.74
N PRO A 247 1.63 -5.01 -15.76
CA PRO A 247 1.09 -6.38 -15.78
C PRO A 247 1.60 -7.20 -14.58
N ALA A 248 0.80 -8.15 -14.06
CA ALA A 248 1.17 -8.92 -12.87
C ALA A 248 2.43 -9.78 -13.07
N ASP A 249 2.60 -10.35 -14.24
CA ASP A 249 3.70 -11.25 -14.64
C ASP A 249 4.99 -10.50 -14.99
N ASN A 250 4.91 -9.27 -15.54
CA ASN A 250 6.04 -8.41 -15.83
C ASN A 250 5.73 -6.96 -15.43
N PRO A 251 5.77 -6.63 -14.13
CA PRO A 251 5.30 -5.36 -13.62
C PRO A 251 6.03 -4.15 -14.20
N LYS A 252 5.27 -3.23 -14.79
CA LYS A 252 5.76 -1.96 -15.34
C LYS A 252 5.40 -0.79 -14.43
N TYR A 253 4.19 -0.80 -13.88
CA TYR A 253 3.66 0.27 -13.04
C TYR A 253 3.07 -0.29 -11.77
N SER A 254 3.28 0.41 -10.67
CA SER A 254 2.53 0.25 -9.41
C SER A 254 1.70 1.51 -9.18
N VAL A 255 0.49 1.32 -8.67
CA VAL A 255 -0.49 2.40 -8.47
C VAL A 255 -1.14 2.24 -7.12
N ILE A 256 -1.31 3.36 -6.42
CA ILE A 256 -2.16 3.44 -5.23
C ILE A 256 -3.28 4.43 -5.45
N VAL A 257 -4.44 4.06 -4.96
CA VAL A 257 -5.64 4.92 -4.84
C VAL A 257 -6.07 4.91 -3.39
N THR A 258 -6.18 6.08 -2.79
CA THR A 258 -6.70 6.28 -1.42
C THR A 258 -7.82 7.30 -1.48
N ILE A 259 -8.97 7.00 -0.87
CA ILE A 259 -10.13 7.89 -0.76
C ILE A 259 -10.66 7.83 0.67
N ASN A 260 -10.91 9.01 1.27
CA ASN A 260 -11.58 9.10 2.57
C ASN A 260 -13.03 9.53 2.38
N LYS A 261 -13.94 8.82 3.02
CA LYS A 261 -15.37 9.08 2.97
C LYS A 261 -16.04 8.90 4.34
N THR A 262 -17.15 9.58 4.55
CA THR A 262 -17.80 9.66 5.88
C THR A 262 -18.79 8.54 6.17
N GLU A 263 -19.44 7.97 5.17
CA GLU A 263 -20.59 7.08 5.34
C GLU A 263 -20.34 5.68 4.81
N LEU A 264 -21.08 4.72 5.34
CA LEU A 264 -21.19 3.37 4.75
C LEU A 264 -22.15 3.40 3.53
N PRO A 265 -22.00 2.49 2.58
CA PRO A 265 -21.00 1.43 2.52
C PRO A 265 -19.60 1.98 2.21
N ALA A 266 -18.55 1.30 2.72
CA ALA A 266 -17.15 1.58 2.44
C ALA A 266 -16.47 0.31 1.93
N SER A 267 -15.85 0.38 0.75
CA SER A 267 -15.20 -0.77 0.12
C SER A 267 -14.01 -0.32 -0.72
N GLY A 268 -12.82 -0.73 -0.32
CA GLY A 268 -11.59 -0.48 -1.10
C GLY A 268 -11.68 -1.03 -2.52
N GLY A 269 -12.23 -2.24 -2.70
CA GLY A 269 -12.41 -2.85 -4.02
C GLY A 269 -13.37 -2.07 -4.91
N LEU A 270 -14.61 -1.85 -4.45
CA LEU A 270 -15.65 -1.21 -5.25
C LEU A 270 -15.39 0.27 -5.56
N MET A 271 -14.60 0.95 -4.73
CA MET A 271 -14.34 2.39 -4.85
C MET A 271 -12.95 2.68 -5.39
N ALA A 272 -11.91 2.40 -4.62
CA ALA A 272 -10.52 2.63 -5.03
C ALA A 272 -10.06 1.64 -6.12
N GLY A 273 -10.49 0.39 -6.06
CA GLY A 273 -10.20 -0.63 -7.09
C GLY A 273 -10.83 -0.29 -8.44
N ASP A 274 -12.03 0.28 -8.46
CA ASP A 274 -12.67 0.76 -9.70
C ASP A 274 -11.89 1.93 -10.34
N VAL A 275 -11.42 2.89 -9.54
CA VAL A 275 -10.52 3.96 -10.01
C VAL A 275 -9.23 3.37 -10.58
N PHE A 276 -8.62 2.41 -9.88
CA PHE A 276 -7.41 1.72 -10.34
C PHE A 276 -7.64 1.04 -11.70
N ARG A 277 -8.76 0.33 -11.90
CA ARG A 277 -9.12 -0.32 -13.16
C ARG A 277 -9.20 0.69 -14.32
N HIS A 278 -9.88 1.82 -14.13
CA HIS A 278 -9.95 2.87 -15.13
C HIS A 278 -8.57 3.42 -15.51
N ILE A 279 -7.67 3.56 -14.52
CA ILE A 279 -6.27 3.98 -14.77
C ILE A 279 -5.54 2.95 -15.62
N VAL A 280 -5.67 1.65 -15.27
CA VAL A 280 -5.07 0.55 -16.05
C VAL A 280 -5.56 0.59 -17.49
N ASP A 281 -6.86 0.77 -17.70
CA ASP A 281 -7.47 0.78 -19.02
C ASP A 281 -6.93 1.91 -19.89
N ILE A 282 -6.87 3.16 -19.38
CA ILE A 282 -6.32 4.30 -20.15
C ILE A 282 -4.82 4.19 -20.41
N MET A 283 -4.05 3.54 -19.53
CA MET A 283 -2.61 3.33 -19.71
C MET A 283 -2.29 2.24 -20.73
N ASN A 284 -3.21 1.30 -20.98
CA ASN A 284 -3.06 0.27 -22.02
C ASN A 284 -3.60 0.69 -23.38
N GLU A 285 -4.28 1.84 -23.49
CA GLU A 285 -4.70 2.43 -24.77
C GLU A 285 -3.62 3.30 -25.44
N ARG A 286 -2.57 3.62 -24.69
CA ARG A 286 -1.40 4.41 -25.15
C ARG A 286 -0.29 3.50 -25.66
#